data_1f7e96778a702211abab8570a15e8b17
#
_entry.id   1f7e96778a702211abab8570a15e8b17
#
_cell.length_a   1.000
_cell.length_b   1.000
_cell.length_c   1.000
_cell.angle_alpha   90.00
_cell.angle_beta   90.00
_cell.angle_gamma   90.00
#
_symmetry.space_group_name_H-M   'P 1'
#
loop_
_entity.id
_entity.type
_entity.pdbx_description
1 polymer ?
#
loop_
_entity_poly.entity_id
_entity_poly.type
_entity_poly.pdbx_seq_one_letter_code
_entity_poly.pdbx_strand_id
1 'polypeptide(L)' 'MSLPEHDVTIDATDLRCPEPLMLVRNKLMDLQAGQILKVIATDPSTTRDFRDFCRFLNHRLLHSEQSEAVYSYWIEKG' A
#
# COMPACT_ATOMS: atom_id res chain seq x y z
N MET A 1 1.38 15.02 14.55
CA MET A 1 2.36 13.99 14.15
C MET A 1 2.41 13.91 12.65
N SER A 2 3.58 13.75 12.12
CA SER A 2 3.76 13.65 10.68
C SER A 2 3.55 12.22 10.20
N LEU A 3 2.99 12.10 8.99
CA LEU A 3 2.88 10.80 8.32
C LEU A 3 4.27 10.33 7.87
N PRO A 4 4.45 9.02 7.64
CA PRO A 4 5.70 8.54 7.08
C PRO A 4 5.99 9.21 5.73
N GLU A 5 7.25 9.51 5.49
CA GLU A 5 7.66 9.96 4.16
C GLU A 5 7.58 8.79 3.19
N HIS A 6 7.38 9.11 1.92
CA HIS A 6 7.29 8.07 0.91
C HIS A 6 8.09 8.47 -0.34
N ASP A 7 8.56 7.45 -1.06
CA ASP A 7 9.37 7.64 -2.26
C ASP A 7 8.52 7.62 -3.53
N VAL A 8 7.45 6.82 -3.52
CA VAL A 8 6.60 6.59 -4.70
C VAL A 8 5.15 6.56 -4.25
N THR A 9 4.25 6.98 -5.13
CA THR A 9 2.81 6.92 -4.90
C THR A 9 2.13 6.14 -6.02
N ILE A 10 1.20 5.26 -5.65
CA ILE A 10 0.31 4.58 -6.59
C ILE A 10 -1.12 5.04 -6.35
N ASP A 11 -1.80 5.41 -7.42
CA ASP A 11 -3.23 5.70 -7.39
C ASP A 11 -3.97 4.44 -7.85
N ALA A 12 -4.59 3.76 -6.90
CA ALA A 12 -5.40 2.56 -7.15
C ALA A 12 -6.89 2.83 -6.90
N THR A 13 -7.30 4.09 -6.98
CA THR A 13 -8.72 4.44 -6.82
C THR A 13 -9.55 3.81 -7.93
N ASP A 14 -10.77 3.43 -7.57
CA ASP A 14 -11.75 2.79 -8.45
C ASP A 14 -11.35 1.39 -8.94
N LEU A 15 -10.22 0.87 -8.47
CA LEU A 15 -9.84 -0.51 -8.75
C LEU A 15 -10.40 -1.43 -7.66
N ARG A 16 -10.71 -2.66 -8.04
CA ARG A 16 -11.25 -3.68 -7.14
C ARG A 16 -10.26 -4.83 -7.01
N CYS A 17 -10.34 -5.52 -5.87
CA CYS A 17 -9.56 -6.73 -5.63
C CYS A 17 -9.67 -7.67 -6.81
N PRO A 18 -8.57 -8.24 -7.33
CA PRO A 18 -7.20 -8.14 -6.78
C PRO A 18 -6.31 -7.08 -7.44
N GLU A 19 -6.86 -6.17 -8.21
CA GLU A 19 -6.06 -5.21 -8.99
C GLU A 19 -5.18 -4.29 -8.13
N PRO A 20 -5.68 -3.69 -7.02
CA PRO A 20 -4.81 -2.86 -6.19
C PRO A 20 -3.60 -3.62 -5.66
N LEU A 21 -3.81 -4.87 -5.25
CA LEU A 21 -2.75 -5.71 -4.72
C LEU A 21 -1.71 -6.02 -5.79
N MET A 22 -2.14 -6.25 -7.03
CA MET A 22 -1.24 -6.53 -8.14
C MET A 22 -0.38 -5.31 -8.47
N LEU A 23 -0.94 -4.11 -8.44
CA LEU A 23 -0.19 -2.88 -8.66
C LEU A 23 0.87 -2.68 -7.58
N VAL A 24 0.51 -2.91 -6.33
CA VAL A 24 1.43 -2.77 -5.20
C VAL A 24 2.57 -3.78 -5.32
N ARG A 25 2.23 -5.03 -5.62
CA ARG A 25 3.24 -6.07 -5.79
C ARG A 25 4.25 -5.72 -6.88
N ASN A 26 3.74 -5.30 -8.03
CA ASN A 26 4.61 -4.97 -9.16
C ASN A 26 5.50 -3.77 -8.85
N LYS A 27 4.95 -2.74 -8.20
CA LYS A 27 5.74 -1.56 -7.86
C LYS A 27 6.80 -1.88 -6.82
N LEU A 28 6.47 -2.68 -5.82
CA LEU A 28 7.45 -3.06 -4.79
C LEU A 28 8.61 -3.86 -5.39
N MET A 29 8.38 -4.62 -6.45
CA MET A 29 9.46 -5.33 -7.13
C MET A 29 10.48 -4.37 -7.76
N ASP A 30 10.05 -3.18 -8.12
CA ASP A 30 10.93 -2.15 -8.70
C ASP A 30 11.63 -1.32 -7.64
N LEU A 31 11.24 -1.42 -6.39
CA LEU A 31 11.81 -0.62 -5.31
C LEU A 31 12.93 -1.37 -4.62
N GLN A 32 13.80 -0.60 -3.97
CA GLN A 32 14.87 -1.14 -3.13
C GLN A 32 14.39 -1.27 -1.70
N ALA A 33 15.01 -2.18 -0.95
CA ALA A 33 14.69 -2.36 0.46
C ALA A 33 14.81 -1.04 1.21
N GLY A 34 13.82 -0.73 2.03
CA GLY A 34 13.76 0.51 2.79
C GLY A 34 13.00 1.63 2.11
N GLN A 35 12.74 1.54 0.81
CA GLN A 35 11.92 2.54 0.14
C GLN A 35 10.45 2.36 0.51
N ILE A 36 9.72 3.47 0.51
CA ILE A 36 8.35 3.52 0.99
C ILE A 36 7.41 3.86 -0.16
N LEU A 37 6.37 3.03 -0.29
CA LEU A 37 5.32 3.19 -1.29
C LEU A 37 4.05 3.66 -0.60
N LYS A 38 3.49 4.77 -1.08
CA LYS A 38 2.16 5.21 -0.66
C LYS A 38 1.14 4.72 -1.67
N VAL A 39 0.08 4.08 -1.18
CA VAL A 39 -1.00 3.56 -2.02
C VAL A 39 -2.31 4.21 -1.62
N ILE A 40 -3.06 4.67 -2.61
CA ILE A 40 -4.39 5.22 -2.40
C ILE A 40 -5.39 4.31 -3.09
N ALA A 41 -6.40 3.85 -2.34
CA ALA A 41 -7.37 2.89 -2.86
C ALA A 41 -8.78 3.23 -2.35
N THR A 42 -9.78 2.71 -3.02
CA THR A 42 -11.18 2.89 -2.63
C THR A 42 -11.89 1.56 -2.32
N ASP A 43 -11.24 0.43 -2.56
CA ASP A 43 -11.79 -0.88 -2.24
C ASP A 43 -11.60 -1.19 -0.76
N PRO A 44 -12.69 -1.41 0.01
CA PRO A 44 -12.57 -1.71 1.44
C PRO A 44 -11.77 -2.95 1.76
N SER A 45 -11.69 -3.91 0.85
CA SER A 45 -10.93 -5.15 1.09
C SER A 45 -9.42 -4.92 1.10
N THR A 46 -8.93 -3.77 0.63
CA THR A 46 -7.50 -3.49 0.58
C THR A 46 -6.87 -3.45 1.97
N THR A 47 -7.62 -3.08 3.00
CA THR A 47 -7.08 -3.04 4.37
C THR A 47 -6.58 -4.41 4.79
N ARG A 48 -7.38 -5.46 4.58
CA ARG A 48 -6.98 -6.83 4.91
C ARG A 48 -5.95 -7.35 3.92
N ASP A 49 -6.17 -7.09 2.63
CA ASP A 49 -5.30 -7.62 1.58
C ASP A 49 -3.88 -7.10 1.72
N PHE A 50 -3.71 -5.82 1.96
CA PHE A 50 -2.37 -5.22 2.08
C PHE A 50 -1.69 -5.64 3.37
N ARG A 51 -2.44 -5.77 4.46
CA ARG A 51 -1.88 -6.26 5.72
C ARG A 51 -1.35 -7.68 5.55
N ASP A 52 -2.14 -8.55 4.95
CA ASP A 52 -1.75 -9.95 4.76
C ASP A 52 -0.59 -10.06 3.77
N PHE A 53 -0.63 -9.29 2.70
CA PHE A 53 0.42 -9.25 1.69
C PHE A 53 1.76 -8.83 2.30
N CYS A 54 1.77 -7.75 3.08
CA CYS A 54 2.99 -7.27 3.72
C CYS A 54 3.55 -8.29 4.69
N ARG A 55 2.67 -8.90 5.47
CA ARG A 55 3.07 -9.93 6.42
C ARG A 55 3.65 -11.14 5.71
N PHE A 56 3.04 -11.56 4.62
CA PHE A 56 3.43 -12.76 3.90
C PHE A 56 4.78 -12.59 3.20
N LEU A 57 5.02 -11.41 2.62
CA LEU A 57 6.22 -11.13 1.82
C LEU A 57 7.27 -10.33 2.58
N ASN A 58 7.11 -10.16 3.90
CA ASN A 58 8.08 -9.47 4.76
C ASN A 58 8.28 -8.00 4.39
N HIS A 59 7.24 -7.35 3.90
CA HIS A 59 7.21 -5.90 3.81
C HIS A 59 6.60 -5.34 5.09
N ARG A 60 6.74 -4.04 5.31
CA ARG A 60 6.22 -3.40 6.52
C ARG A 60 5.11 -2.43 6.16
N LEU A 61 3.93 -2.66 6.70
CA LEU A 61 2.85 -1.68 6.61
C LEU A 61 3.05 -0.66 7.73
N LEU A 62 3.65 0.48 7.39
CA LEU A 62 4.02 1.48 8.37
C LEU A 62 2.82 2.22 8.94
N HIS A 63 1.83 2.48 8.09
CA HIS A 63 0.67 3.27 8.47
C HIS A 63 -0.47 3.00 7.50
N SER A 64 -1.69 3.10 8.00
CA SER A 64 -2.88 3.04 7.16
C SER A 64 -3.90 4.04 7.68
N GLU A 65 -4.62 4.68 6.78
CA GLU A 65 -5.66 5.66 7.10
C GLU A 65 -6.89 5.41 6.26
N GLN A 66 -8.02 5.79 6.81
CA GLN A 66 -9.28 5.83 6.06
C GLN A 66 -9.91 7.21 6.26
N SER A 67 -10.25 7.85 5.14
CA SER A 67 -11.01 9.10 5.16
C SER A 67 -12.18 8.92 4.21
N GLU A 68 -13.39 8.80 4.77
CA GLU A 68 -14.59 8.48 4.02
C GLU A 68 -14.42 7.17 3.26
N ALA A 69 -14.45 7.19 1.95
CA ALA A 69 -14.31 6.00 1.11
C ALA A 69 -12.90 5.83 0.55
N VAL A 70 -11.93 6.60 1.05
CA VAL A 70 -10.55 6.56 0.55
C VAL A 70 -9.64 5.95 1.60
N TYR A 71 -8.86 4.97 1.18
CA TYR A 71 -7.91 4.26 2.03
C TYR A 71 -6.51 4.59 1.58
N SER A 72 -5.64 4.97 2.50
CA SER A 72 -4.24 5.29 2.20
C SER A 72 -3.33 4.38 3.01
N TYR A 73 -2.28 3.88 2.37
CA TYR A 73 -1.34 2.94 2.99
C TYR A 73 0.10 3.36 2.71
N TRP A 74 0.96 3.18 3.69
CA TRP A 74 2.40 3.41 3.55
C TRP A 74 3.12 2.09 3.80
N ILE A 75 3.75 1.56 2.76
CA ILE A 75 4.37 0.24 2.78
C ILE A 75 5.87 0.39 2.53
N GLU A 76 6.67 -0.09 3.48
CA GLU A 76 8.13 -0.11 3.34
C GLU A 76 8.55 -1.44 2.72
N LYS A 77 9.35 -1.37 1.67
CA LYS A 77 9.89 -2.58 1.05
C LYS A 77 10.85 -3.29 2.00
N GLY A 78 10.60 -4.55 2.21
CA GLY A 78 11.46 -5.40 3.03
C GLY A 78 12.67 -5.95 2.29
#